data_aea09a09975b924dc231f61f406af57e
#
_entry.id   aea09a09975b924dc231f61f406af57e
#
_cell.length_a   1.000
_cell.length_b   1.000
_cell.length_c   1.000
_cell.angle_alpha   90.00
_cell.angle_beta   90.00
_cell.angle_gamma   90.00
#
_symmetry.space_group_name_H-M   'P 1'
#
loop_
_entity.id
_entity.type
_entity.pdbx_description
1 polymer ?
#
loop_
_entity_poly.entity_id
_entity_poly.type
_entity_poly.pdbx_seq_one_letter_code
_entity_poly.pdbx_strand_id
1 'polypeptide(L)'
;NDGIKARDALLIYKGSYMVQAQGDGIVTTNEKEQGNLCIDQGTFAIEAQQDGLQSAGDLTIYDGVFTVTSGGGCVNKVGTGSALQPWGEFDDHDEAVQKSKKGIKAAKNMVLYKGSYTISSHDDALHANGSMDIKGGTYTLSSDDDGVHADDTLTIHNGTIQVKQSYEGMEANTIQIKGGALQIKASDDGI
;
A
#
# COMPACT_ATOMS: atom_id res chain seq x y z
N ASN A 1 4.72 -17.15 -8.43
CA ASN A 1 3.45 -16.94 -9.12
C ASN A 1 3.08 -15.45 -9.19
N ASP A 2 4.10 -14.59 -9.30
CA ASP A 2 3.97 -13.14 -9.40
C ASP A 2 3.57 -12.75 -10.84
N GLY A 3 2.90 -11.62 -11.00
CA GLY A 3 2.43 -11.16 -12.30
C GLY A 3 3.57 -10.64 -13.16
N ILE A 4 4.19 -9.53 -12.73
CA ILE A 4 5.38 -8.94 -13.36
C ILE A 4 6.49 -8.92 -12.33
N LYS A 5 7.61 -9.59 -12.63
CA LYS A 5 8.73 -9.73 -11.70
C LYS A 5 10.05 -9.33 -12.33
N ALA A 6 10.76 -8.43 -11.69
CA ALA A 6 12.14 -8.13 -11.98
C ALA A 6 13.02 -8.42 -10.76
N ARG A 7 14.31 -8.67 -10.96
CA ARG A 7 15.24 -8.84 -9.85
C ARG A 7 15.74 -7.49 -9.34
N ASP A 8 16.46 -6.77 -10.18
CA ASP A 8 17.25 -5.60 -9.74
C ASP A 8 16.49 -4.28 -9.89
N ALA A 9 15.82 -4.08 -11.03
CA ALA A 9 15.02 -2.88 -11.24
C ALA A 9 13.87 -3.14 -12.21
N LEU A 10 12.77 -2.44 -12.02
CA LEU A 10 11.66 -2.40 -12.96
C LEU A 10 11.31 -0.95 -13.27
N LEU A 11 11.36 -0.63 -14.56
CA LEU A 11 11.07 0.70 -15.08
C LEU A 11 9.87 0.60 -16.02
N ILE A 12 8.77 1.28 -15.69
CA ILE A 12 7.57 1.31 -16.49
C ILE A 12 7.35 2.74 -16.98
N TYR A 13 7.50 2.97 -18.28
CA TYR A 13 7.34 4.31 -18.84
C TYR A 13 5.87 4.68 -19.09
N LYS A 14 5.10 3.78 -19.70
CA LYS A 14 3.66 3.95 -19.92
C LYS A 14 3.02 2.65 -20.41
N GLY A 15 1.72 2.57 -20.35
CA GLY A 15 0.97 1.42 -20.84
C GLY A 15 -0.34 1.22 -20.09
N SER A 16 -1.05 0.16 -20.46
CA SER A 16 -2.22 -0.32 -19.75
C SER A 16 -1.98 -1.76 -19.33
N TYR A 17 -2.09 -2.03 -18.05
CA TYR A 17 -1.73 -3.30 -17.42
C TYR A 17 -2.94 -3.84 -16.66
N MET A 18 -3.31 -5.07 -16.99
CA MET A 18 -4.25 -5.87 -16.22
C MET A 18 -3.48 -7.07 -15.68
N VAL A 19 -3.34 -7.14 -14.37
CA VAL A 19 -2.52 -8.15 -13.70
C VAL A 19 -3.37 -8.89 -12.68
N GLN A 20 -3.42 -10.23 -12.82
CA GLN A 20 -3.98 -11.13 -11.83
C GLN A 20 -2.90 -12.10 -11.38
N ALA A 21 -2.59 -12.15 -10.09
CA ALA A 21 -1.49 -12.93 -9.55
C ALA A 21 -1.86 -13.68 -8.27
N GLN A 22 -1.32 -14.90 -8.14
CA GLN A 22 -1.40 -15.70 -6.90
C GLN A 22 -0.28 -15.32 -5.91
N GLY A 23 0.69 -14.56 -6.34
CA GLY A 23 1.74 -13.90 -5.57
C GLY A 23 1.52 -12.40 -5.61
N ASP A 24 2.63 -11.67 -5.76
CA ASP A 24 2.61 -10.23 -5.94
C ASP A 24 2.17 -9.84 -7.37
N GLY A 25 1.50 -8.71 -7.50
CA GLY A 25 1.07 -8.22 -8.81
C GLY A 25 2.27 -7.77 -9.64
N ILE A 26 2.98 -6.76 -9.17
CA ILE A 26 4.21 -6.22 -9.79
C ILE A 26 5.29 -6.14 -8.72
N VAL A 27 6.44 -6.80 -8.93
CA VAL A 27 7.44 -6.94 -7.88
C VAL A 27 8.88 -6.81 -8.37
N THR A 28 9.74 -6.19 -7.54
CA THR A 28 11.19 -6.31 -7.60
C THR A 28 11.70 -7.04 -6.37
N THR A 29 12.81 -7.83 -6.51
CA THR A 29 13.19 -8.81 -5.47
C THR A 29 14.62 -8.72 -4.97
N ASN A 30 15.44 -7.77 -5.41
CA ASN A 30 16.81 -7.61 -4.92
C ASN A 30 16.86 -6.77 -3.65
N GLU A 31 16.78 -7.40 -2.50
CA GLU A 31 16.84 -6.75 -1.18
C GLU A 31 18.23 -6.18 -0.82
N LYS A 32 19.29 -6.60 -1.54
CA LYS A 32 20.66 -6.27 -1.12
C LYS A 32 21.14 -4.92 -1.63
N GLU A 33 20.81 -4.53 -2.86
CA GLU A 33 21.36 -3.32 -3.47
C GLU A 33 20.37 -2.47 -4.28
N GLN A 34 19.55 -3.03 -5.16
CA GLN A 34 18.83 -2.27 -6.20
C GLN A 34 17.44 -2.83 -6.54
N GLY A 35 16.65 -3.22 -5.65
CA GLY A 35 15.30 -3.69 -5.98
C GLY A 35 14.32 -2.55 -6.28
N ASN A 36 14.70 -1.55 -7.08
CA ASN A 36 13.89 -0.35 -7.24
C ASN A 36 12.77 -0.53 -8.26
N LEU A 37 11.60 0.04 -7.97
CA LEU A 37 10.46 0.12 -8.88
C LEU A 37 10.18 1.59 -9.22
N CYS A 38 10.21 1.90 -10.51
CA CYS A 38 9.93 3.23 -11.02
C CYS A 38 8.85 3.20 -12.08
N ILE A 39 7.79 3.97 -11.89
CA ILE A 39 6.67 4.09 -12.83
C ILE A 39 6.55 5.55 -13.25
N ASP A 40 6.73 5.81 -14.54
CA ASP A 40 6.56 7.15 -15.10
C ASP A 40 5.06 7.48 -15.25
N GLN A 41 4.31 6.62 -15.94
CA GLN A 41 2.85 6.73 -16.05
C GLN A 41 2.21 5.43 -16.54
N GLY A 42 0.89 5.33 -16.47
CA GLY A 42 0.15 4.20 -17.00
C GLY A 42 -1.21 4.00 -16.35
N THR A 43 -1.93 2.99 -16.81
CA THR A 43 -3.18 2.53 -16.21
C THR A 43 -2.98 1.10 -15.70
N PHE A 44 -3.22 0.87 -14.44
CA PHE A 44 -2.97 -0.39 -13.78
C PHE A 44 -4.25 -0.90 -13.09
N ALA A 45 -4.69 -2.08 -13.50
CA ALA A 45 -5.70 -2.86 -12.81
C ALA A 45 -5.02 -4.13 -12.25
N ILE A 46 -4.84 -4.18 -10.95
CA ILE A 46 -4.05 -5.23 -10.28
C ILE A 46 -4.92 -5.94 -9.25
N GLU A 47 -4.96 -7.26 -9.37
CA GLU A 47 -5.57 -8.16 -8.40
C GLU A 47 -4.51 -9.20 -7.99
N ALA A 48 -4.02 -9.13 -6.74
CA ALA A 48 -2.96 -9.96 -6.22
C ALA A 48 -3.40 -10.65 -4.92
N GLN A 49 -2.94 -11.90 -4.70
CA GLN A 49 -3.18 -12.58 -3.43
C GLN A 49 -2.15 -12.19 -2.35
N GLN A 50 -1.07 -11.54 -2.74
CA GLN A 50 -0.08 -10.92 -1.88
C GLN A 50 -0.05 -9.41 -2.16
N ASP A 51 1.15 -8.77 -2.18
CA ASP A 51 1.24 -7.33 -2.43
C ASP A 51 0.80 -6.94 -3.86
N GLY A 52 0.08 -5.83 -3.99
CA GLY A 52 -0.31 -5.33 -5.31
C GLY A 52 0.90 -4.88 -6.11
N LEU A 53 1.66 -3.91 -5.58
CA LEU A 53 2.97 -3.50 -6.06
C LEU A 53 3.98 -3.61 -4.93
N GLN A 54 5.14 -4.23 -5.17
CA GLN A 54 6.22 -4.35 -4.20
C GLN A 54 7.56 -3.95 -4.80
N SER A 55 8.25 -3.04 -4.14
CA SER A 55 9.67 -2.75 -4.39
C SER A 55 10.51 -3.29 -3.25
N ALA A 56 11.55 -4.08 -3.55
CA ALA A 56 12.55 -4.50 -2.56
C ALA A 56 13.56 -3.38 -2.23
N GLY A 57 13.48 -2.25 -2.92
CA GLY A 57 14.24 -1.02 -2.68
C GLY A 57 13.32 0.18 -2.57
N ASP A 58 13.71 1.27 -3.23
CA ASP A 58 12.89 2.47 -3.34
C ASP A 58 11.78 2.29 -4.38
N LEU A 59 10.63 2.92 -4.11
CA LEU A 59 9.51 2.97 -5.03
C LEU A 59 9.22 4.41 -5.43
N THR A 60 9.16 4.70 -6.72
CA THR A 60 8.83 6.03 -7.23
C THR A 60 7.73 5.92 -8.28
N ILE A 61 6.64 6.67 -8.10
CA ILE A 61 5.57 6.81 -9.09
C ILE A 61 5.43 8.30 -9.43
N TYR A 62 5.61 8.62 -10.71
CA TYR A 62 5.45 10.00 -11.19
C TYR A 62 4.00 10.33 -11.51
N ASP A 63 3.26 9.43 -12.17
CA ASP A 63 1.85 9.61 -12.51
C ASP A 63 1.20 8.25 -12.83
N GLY A 64 -0.11 8.22 -12.98
CA GLY A 64 -0.86 7.03 -13.42
C GLY A 64 -2.22 6.88 -12.77
N VAL A 65 -2.94 5.86 -13.24
CA VAL A 65 -4.22 5.45 -12.68
C VAL A 65 -4.06 4.02 -12.16
N PHE A 66 -4.26 3.83 -10.87
CA PHE A 66 -4.07 2.57 -10.17
C PHE A 66 -5.37 2.11 -9.53
N THR A 67 -5.81 0.93 -9.90
CA THR A 67 -6.86 0.19 -9.19
C THR A 67 -6.21 -1.10 -8.68
N VAL A 68 -6.06 -1.21 -7.37
CA VAL A 68 -5.31 -2.30 -6.74
C VAL A 68 -6.19 -3.00 -5.71
N THR A 69 -6.27 -4.32 -5.83
CA THR A 69 -6.84 -5.20 -4.81
C THR A 69 -5.78 -6.21 -4.41
N SER A 70 -5.42 -6.26 -3.12
CA SER A 70 -4.40 -7.16 -2.58
C SER A 70 -4.94 -7.98 -1.41
N GLY A 71 -4.56 -9.26 -1.34
CA GLY A 71 -5.00 -10.19 -0.31
C GLY A 71 -6.50 -10.42 -0.24
N GLY A 72 -7.24 -10.20 -1.33
CA GLY A 72 -8.71 -10.25 -1.37
C GLY A 72 -9.38 -8.92 -1.02
N GLY A 73 -8.61 -7.87 -0.76
CA GLY A 73 -9.12 -6.53 -0.42
C GLY A 73 -9.50 -6.37 1.06
N CYS A 74 -9.88 -5.15 1.40
CA CYS A 74 -10.37 -4.80 2.73
C CYS A 74 -11.73 -5.47 3.01
N VAL A 75 -11.82 -6.24 4.06
CA VAL A 75 -13.02 -6.99 4.46
C VAL A 75 -13.69 -6.42 5.70
N ASN A 76 -12.97 -5.66 6.53
CA ASN A 76 -13.52 -5.07 7.75
C ASN A 76 -14.54 -3.98 7.42
N LYS A 77 -15.73 -4.11 7.96
CA LYS A 77 -16.78 -3.08 7.86
C LYS A 77 -16.77 -2.22 9.11
N VAL A 78 -16.20 -1.03 9.03
CA VAL A 78 -16.29 -0.04 10.10
C VAL A 78 -17.76 0.28 10.37
N GLY A 79 -18.27 -0.12 11.55
CA GLY A 79 -19.60 0.26 12.03
C GLY A 79 -20.66 -0.84 12.09
N THR A 80 -20.36 -2.08 11.75
CA THR A 80 -21.18 -3.20 12.23
C THR A 80 -20.49 -3.73 13.49
N GLY A 81 -20.99 -3.35 14.65
CA GLY A 81 -20.48 -3.85 15.92
C GLY A 81 -20.36 -5.37 15.88
N SER A 82 -19.20 -5.85 15.60
CA SER A 82 -18.88 -7.25 15.80
C SER A 82 -18.78 -7.45 17.29
N ALA A 83 -19.66 -8.31 17.80
CA ALA A 83 -19.60 -8.74 19.19
C ALA A 83 -18.15 -9.12 19.52
N LEU A 84 -17.67 -8.57 20.64
CA LEU A 84 -16.43 -8.95 21.29
C LEU A 84 -16.22 -10.45 21.15
N GLN A 85 -15.25 -10.86 20.35
CA GLN A 85 -14.76 -12.23 20.43
C GLN A 85 -14.20 -12.38 21.85
N PRO A 86 -14.67 -13.36 22.65
CA PRO A 86 -14.09 -13.60 23.93
C PRO A 86 -12.62 -13.92 23.75
N TRP A 87 -11.78 -13.39 24.62
CA TRP A 87 -10.38 -13.78 24.81
C TRP A 87 -10.30 -15.31 24.83
N GLY A 88 -9.95 -15.94 23.70
CA GLY A 88 -9.95 -17.38 23.56
C GLY A 88 -9.03 -17.84 22.45
N GLU A 89 -7.93 -18.44 22.93
CA GLU A 89 -7.03 -19.33 22.20
C GLU A 89 -6.18 -18.68 21.10
N PHE A 90 -4.99 -18.26 21.52
CA PHE A 90 -3.82 -18.25 20.66
C PHE A 90 -3.57 -19.73 20.29
N ASP A 91 -4.01 -20.14 19.14
CA ASP A 91 -3.63 -21.43 18.55
C ASP A 91 -2.19 -21.30 18.05
N ASP A 92 -1.27 -21.70 18.92
CA ASP A 92 0.18 -21.64 18.78
C ASP A 92 0.65 -22.84 17.93
N HIS A 93 0.15 -22.99 16.72
CA HIS A 93 0.64 -23.97 15.73
C HIS A 93 0.21 -23.58 14.32
N ASP A 94 0.90 -22.63 13.71
CA ASP A 94 1.45 -22.67 12.36
C ASP A 94 2.16 -21.34 12.09
N GLU A 95 3.49 -21.31 12.24
CA GLU A 95 4.35 -20.31 11.65
C GLU A 95 4.35 -20.46 10.11
N ALA A 96 3.19 -20.42 9.48
CA ALA A 96 3.08 -19.99 8.12
C ALA A 96 3.41 -18.50 8.14
N VAL A 97 4.63 -18.16 7.70
CA VAL A 97 5.05 -16.77 7.47
C VAL A 97 3.89 -16.06 6.78
N GLN A 98 3.18 -15.22 7.52
CA GLN A 98 2.06 -14.47 6.94
C GLN A 98 2.64 -13.60 5.85
N LYS A 99 2.31 -13.94 4.61
CA LYS A 99 2.78 -13.20 3.46
C LYS A 99 2.12 -11.84 3.44
N SER A 100 2.90 -10.81 3.20
CA SER A 100 2.43 -9.44 3.05
C SER A 100 1.30 -9.34 2.01
N LYS A 101 0.28 -8.52 2.28
CA LYS A 101 -0.89 -8.32 1.42
C LYS A 101 -1.20 -6.83 1.29
N LYS A 102 -0.15 -6.03 1.21
CA LYS A 102 -0.22 -4.58 1.13
C LYS A 102 -0.63 -4.11 -0.28
N GLY A 103 -1.27 -2.97 -0.38
CA GLY A 103 -1.64 -2.40 -1.66
C GLY A 103 -0.41 -2.03 -2.48
N ILE A 104 0.36 -1.06 -2.00
CA ILE A 104 1.64 -0.62 -2.58
C ILE A 104 2.69 -0.59 -1.47
N LYS A 105 3.80 -1.32 -1.67
CA LYS A 105 4.86 -1.50 -0.68
C LYS A 105 6.23 -1.10 -1.21
N ALA A 106 6.99 -0.36 -0.43
CA ALA A 106 8.42 -0.14 -0.61
C ALA A 106 9.19 -0.69 0.60
N ALA A 107 10.20 -1.52 0.38
CA ALA A 107 11.08 -2.00 1.45
C ALA A 107 12.07 -0.92 1.93
N LYS A 108 12.15 0.21 1.23
CA LYS A 108 12.88 1.42 1.64
C LYS A 108 11.95 2.63 1.57
N ASN A 109 12.27 3.61 0.74
CA ASN A 109 11.49 4.84 0.65
C ASN A 109 10.46 4.79 -0.48
N MET A 110 9.38 5.54 -0.32
CA MET A 110 8.33 5.69 -1.32
C MET A 110 8.15 7.17 -1.69
N VAL A 111 8.09 7.47 -2.99
CA VAL A 111 7.78 8.82 -3.48
C VAL A 111 6.65 8.74 -4.49
N LEU A 112 5.54 9.43 -4.20
CA LEU A 112 4.35 9.50 -5.04
C LEU A 112 4.16 10.96 -5.49
N TYR A 113 4.45 11.25 -6.78
CA TYR A 113 4.38 12.63 -7.28
C TYR A 113 2.95 13.04 -7.62
N LYS A 114 2.23 12.22 -8.40
CA LYS A 114 0.86 12.45 -8.87
C LYS A 114 0.16 11.10 -9.07
N GLY A 115 -1.02 11.14 -9.65
CA GLY A 115 -1.78 9.96 -10.03
C GLY A 115 -3.12 9.84 -9.30
N SER A 116 -3.87 8.83 -9.70
CA SER A 116 -5.13 8.46 -9.08
C SER A 116 -5.04 7.02 -8.58
N TYR A 117 -5.26 6.83 -7.30
CA TYR A 117 -5.09 5.55 -6.62
C TYR A 117 -6.41 5.14 -5.97
N THR A 118 -6.91 3.98 -6.36
CA THR A 118 -8.01 3.28 -5.69
C THR A 118 -7.47 1.96 -5.20
N ILE A 119 -7.28 1.84 -3.89
CA ILE A 119 -6.62 0.69 -3.27
C ILE A 119 -7.55 0.05 -2.25
N SER A 120 -7.66 -1.27 -2.33
CA SER A 120 -8.31 -2.12 -1.33
C SER A 120 -7.35 -3.24 -0.95
N SER A 121 -6.91 -3.29 0.29
CA SER A 121 -5.90 -4.22 0.80
C SER A 121 -6.36 -4.94 2.05
N HIS A 122 -5.85 -6.16 2.25
CA HIS A 122 -6.06 -6.92 3.49
C HIS A 122 -5.06 -6.53 4.60
N ASP A 123 -4.01 -5.86 4.26
CA ASP A 123 -2.97 -5.26 5.08
C ASP A 123 -2.94 -3.76 4.71
N ASP A 124 -1.86 -3.00 4.95
CA ASP A 124 -1.84 -1.57 4.65
C ASP A 124 -2.14 -1.23 3.19
N ALA A 125 -2.77 -0.08 2.95
CA ALA A 125 -2.98 0.35 1.58
C ALA A 125 -1.70 0.92 0.95
N LEU A 126 -0.98 1.78 1.66
CA LEU A 126 0.35 2.29 1.30
C LEU A 126 1.33 2.01 2.44
N HIS A 127 2.48 1.39 2.14
CA HIS A 127 3.48 1.04 3.15
C HIS A 127 4.90 1.32 2.69
N ALA A 128 5.70 1.97 3.53
CA ALA A 128 7.14 2.14 3.33
C ALA A 128 7.91 1.78 4.61
N ASN A 129 8.87 0.85 4.52
CA ASN A 129 9.77 0.53 5.65
C ASN A 129 10.81 1.65 5.94
N GLY A 130 10.78 2.73 5.21
CA GLY A 130 11.54 3.95 5.44
C GLY A 130 10.62 5.14 5.43
N SER A 131 10.99 6.19 4.71
CA SER A 131 10.18 7.41 4.60
C SER A 131 9.24 7.37 3.39
N MET A 132 8.10 8.04 3.52
CA MET A 132 7.13 8.21 2.43
C MET A 132 6.89 9.70 2.14
N ASP A 133 7.02 10.08 0.87
CA ASP A 133 6.74 11.42 0.36
C ASP A 133 5.56 11.42 -0.59
N ILE A 134 4.43 11.98 -0.20
CA ILE A 134 3.27 12.22 -1.06
C ILE A 134 3.32 13.66 -1.56
N LYS A 135 3.74 13.84 -2.81
CA LYS A 135 3.88 15.17 -3.43
C LYS A 135 2.55 15.72 -3.93
N GLY A 136 1.62 14.85 -4.31
CA GLY A 136 0.29 15.18 -4.81
C GLY A 136 -0.47 13.92 -5.21
N GLY A 137 -1.56 14.08 -5.96
CA GLY A 137 -2.40 12.97 -6.42
C GLY A 137 -3.73 12.85 -5.68
N THR A 138 -4.51 11.85 -6.07
CA THR A 138 -5.81 11.54 -5.46
C THR A 138 -5.84 10.10 -5.01
N TYR A 139 -6.14 9.88 -3.75
CA TYR A 139 -6.09 8.57 -3.11
C TYR A 139 -7.44 8.22 -2.50
N THR A 140 -7.93 7.04 -2.82
CA THR A 140 -9.10 6.42 -2.20
C THR A 140 -8.63 5.07 -1.64
N LEU A 141 -8.46 5.00 -0.33
CA LEU A 141 -7.82 3.89 0.36
C LEU A 141 -8.82 3.16 1.26
N SER A 142 -8.76 1.85 1.24
CA SER A 142 -9.45 0.97 2.17
C SER A 142 -8.51 -0.16 2.55
N SER A 143 -8.30 -0.40 3.85
CA SER A 143 -7.39 -1.42 4.38
C SER A 143 -7.97 -2.06 5.63
N ASP A 144 -7.54 -3.26 5.94
CA ASP A 144 -7.88 -3.90 7.22
C ASP A 144 -6.88 -3.51 8.31
N ASP A 145 -5.69 -3.02 7.94
CA ASP A 145 -4.69 -2.42 8.79
C ASP A 145 -4.58 -0.91 8.48
N ASP A 146 -3.40 -0.35 8.16
CA ASP A 146 -3.25 1.09 8.02
C ASP A 146 -3.63 1.62 6.64
N GLY A 147 -4.21 2.81 6.61
CA GLY A 147 -4.44 3.53 5.36
C GLY A 147 -3.12 3.95 4.72
N VAL A 148 -2.20 4.52 5.50
CA VAL A 148 -0.86 4.96 5.09
C VAL A 148 0.12 4.71 6.23
N HIS A 149 1.14 3.88 6.00
CA HIS A 149 2.18 3.55 6.97
C HIS A 149 3.58 3.91 6.47
N ALA A 150 4.39 4.52 7.31
CA ALA A 150 5.82 4.71 7.07
C ALA A 150 6.60 4.52 8.37
N ASP A 151 7.61 3.63 8.38
CA ASP A 151 8.39 3.36 9.59
C ASP A 151 9.12 4.61 10.11
N ASP A 152 9.56 5.50 9.20
CA ASP A 152 10.31 6.71 9.60
C ASP A 152 9.44 7.97 9.53
N THR A 153 9.37 8.59 8.36
CA THR A 153 8.70 9.88 8.17
C THR A 153 7.70 9.83 7.03
N LEU A 154 6.46 10.18 7.32
CA LEU A 154 5.43 10.47 6.31
C LEU A 154 5.36 11.97 6.06
N THR A 155 5.64 12.41 4.83
CA THR A 155 5.48 13.80 4.43
C THR A 155 4.39 13.95 3.36
N ILE A 156 3.34 14.67 3.66
CA ILE A 156 2.28 15.02 2.71
C ILE A 156 2.45 16.47 2.29
N HIS A 157 2.88 16.69 1.04
CA HIS A 157 3.10 18.03 0.50
C HIS A 157 1.81 18.61 -0.07
N ASN A 158 1.01 17.79 -0.73
CA ASN A 158 -0.27 18.16 -1.34
C ASN A 158 -1.04 16.89 -1.72
N GLY A 159 -2.25 17.03 -2.27
CA GLY A 159 -3.08 15.92 -2.76
C GLY A 159 -4.42 15.83 -2.03
N THR A 160 -5.24 14.91 -2.49
CA THR A 160 -6.50 14.57 -1.83
C THR A 160 -6.43 13.11 -1.39
N ILE A 161 -6.45 12.86 -0.09
CA ILE A 161 -6.36 11.52 0.47
C ILE A 161 -7.64 11.23 1.22
N GLN A 162 -8.36 10.22 0.76
CA GLN A 162 -9.53 9.68 1.41
C GLN A 162 -9.26 8.27 1.89
N VAL A 163 -9.06 8.08 3.18
CA VAL A 163 -9.10 6.78 3.83
C VAL A 163 -10.55 6.49 4.19
N LYS A 164 -11.17 5.58 3.44
CA LYS A 164 -12.58 5.21 3.63
C LYS A 164 -12.78 4.27 4.79
N GLN A 165 -11.77 3.46 5.05
CA GLN A 165 -11.76 2.45 6.10
C GLN A 165 -10.33 2.00 6.34
N SER A 166 -9.94 1.90 7.62
CA SER A 166 -8.66 1.32 8.07
C SER A 166 -8.75 0.98 9.56
N TYR A 167 -7.78 0.28 10.10
CA TYR A 167 -7.57 0.18 11.53
C TYR A 167 -7.01 1.52 12.02
N GLU A 168 -5.78 1.89 11.61
CA GLU A 168 -5.26 3.25 11.77
C GLU A 168 -5.30 4.02 10.45
N GLY A 169 -5.50 5.34 10.54
CA GLY A 169 -5.63 6.18 9.34
C GLY A 169 -4.29 6.42 8.67
N MET A 170 -3.36 6.95 9.45
CA MET A 170 -1.98 7.24 9.06
C MET A 170 -1.05 7.01 10.24
N GLU A 171 -0.02 6.19 10.03
CA GLU A 171 0.99 5.89 11.03
C GLU A 171 2.40 6.20 10.53
N ALA A 172 3.21 6.83 11.35
CA ALA A 172 4.66 7.00 11.16
C ALA A 172 5.33 7.50 12.45
N ASN A 173 6.65 7.29 12.58
CA ASN A 173 7.42 7.93 13.66
C ASN A 173 7.34 9.45 13.62
N THR A 174 7.24 10.04 12.42
CA THR A 174 7.04 11.48 12.22
C THR A 174 6.08 11.72 11.07
N ILE A 175 5.01 12.49 11.31
CA ILE A 175 4.08 12.92 10.26
C ILE A 175 4.19 14.41 10.02
N GLN A 176 4.42 14.82 8.77
CA GLN A 176 4.48 16.20 8.33
C GLN A 176 3.40 16.47 7.27
N ILE A 177 2.38 17.24 7.61
CA ILE A 177 1.34 17.65 6.66
C ILE A 177 1.60 19.09 6.27
N LYS A 178 2.07 19.30 5.04
CA LYS A 178 2.40 20.63 4.47
C LYS A 178 1.27 21.21 3.65
N GLY A 179 0.32 20.38 3.23
CA GLY A 179 -0.84 20.79 2.44
C GLY A 179 -1.70 19.61 2.03
N GLY A 180 -2.74 19.87 1.25
CA GLY A 180 -3.67 18.85 0.76
C GLY A 180 -5.00 18.80 1.49
N ALA A 181 -5.86 17.89 1.07
CA ALA A 181 -7.16 17.61 1.68
C ALA A 181 -7.17 16.16 2.18
N LEU A 182 -7.42 15.98 3.48
CA LEU A 182 -7.44 14.68 4.13
C LEU A 182 -8.84 14.40 4.66
N GLN A 183 -9.36 13.21 4.36
CA GLN A 183 -10.57 12.67 4.95
C GLN A 183 -10.27 11.25 5.42
N ILE A 184 -10.28 11.04 6.72
CA ILE A 184 -9.87 9.78 7.32
C ILE A 184 -11.03 9.20 8.13
N LYS A 185 -11.27 7.91 7.93
CA LYS A 185 -12.17 7.10 8.73
C LYS A 185 -11.44 5.84 9.15
N ALA A 186 -10.93 5.84 10.36
CA ALA A 186 -10.27 4.73 11.02
C ALA A 186 -11.15 4.14 12.11
N SER A 187 -10.87 2.92 12.52
CA SER A 187 -11.58 2.25 13.63
C SER A 187 -10.87 2.43 14.96
N ASP A 188 -9.58 2.74 14.95
CA ASP A 188 -8.76 3.10 16.09
C ASP A 188 -8.23 4.53 15.89
N ASP A 189 -6.94 4.77 15.73
CA ASP A 189 -6.40 6.11 15.61
C ASP A 189 -6.48 6.66 14.17
N GLY A 190 -6.80 7.95 14.03
CA GLY A 190 -6.86 8.61 12.72
C GLY A 190 -5.49 9.05 12.22
N ILE A 191 -4.67 9.61 13.09
CA ILE A 191 -3.30 10.14 12.86
C ILE A 191 -2.55 10.12 14.17
#